data_5569c1f7c9a805d258afa6d0cc92d0dd
#
_entry.id   5569c1f7c9a805d258afa6d0cc92d0dd
#
_cell.length_a   1.000
_cell.length_b   1.000
_cell.length_c   1.000
_cell.angle_alpha   90.00
_cell.angle_beta   90.00
_cell.angle_gamma   90.00
#
_symmetry.space_group_name_H-M   'P 1'
#
loop_
_entity.id
_entity.type
_entity.pdbx_description
1 polymer ?
#
loop_
_entity_poly.entity_id
_entity_poly.type
_entity_poly.pdbx_seq_one_letter_code
_entity_poly.pdbx_strand_id
1 'polypeptide(L)'
;FLLKYQLNLLDGRLTTTTAFGGNNMSYHYRSNTVQLDELNIDGVYHIDNVPQGIYPDPSNYRSYKMINSLYGFINLGWDDTYFMDITARNDWSSTLAPKNWSYFYPSVAFSVLLDQMLDFRSNLPAVNMAKLRLSWANVGNDTGPYGLDQYYGSSAISGGFTTPSVIVDPMIKPENIESWEAGFDARLFKNRLGIDVALYSSSTTDQIYPLEIDPIVGASTMTINTGEINNKGIEISLTGTPVKTSNFTWDLHFNWAKNKNTLVSLHDRIDPSQPIETDMGTTIGGRLHVYSYVGQEMHQLYGFALKRAPEGSYYTDTNGNRVDCSGQVILDATTGLPSVESTADHFLGKVNPDFRGGFGTSLRYKNLSFSALFSYQVGGHRFSVTNGILSYQGKLANSLEGRYDGIVAEGVNVLSTNEDGTAVCQPNNTVTSSIYTYYQARTLDRYNGEAHTFETS
;
A
#
# COMPACT_ATOMS: atom_id res chain seq x y z
N PHE A 1 -4.32 31.65 15.95
CA PHE A 1 -3.40 32.44 16.78
C PHE A 1 -2.37 31.51 17.43
N LEU A 2 -1.18 32.06 17.75
CA LEU A 2 -0.14 31.36 18.50
C LEU A 2 0.56 32.38 19.42
N LEU A 3 0.58 32.09 20.71
CA LEU A 3 1.35 32.80 21.71
C LEU A 3 2.58 31.97 22.05
N LYS A 4 3.77 32.55 21.93
CA LYS A 4 5.04 31.88 22.19
C LYS A 4 5.80 32.70 23.22
N TYR A 5 6.36 32.01 24.22
CA TYR A 5 7.21 32.59 25.24
C TYR A 5 8.50 31.79 25.36
N GLN A 6 9.63 32.47 25.39
CA GLN A 6 10.95 31.85 25.52
C GLN A 6 11.65 32.40 26.73
N LEU A 7 12.26 31.52 27.49
CA LEU A 7 13.03 31.82 28.70
C LEU A 7 14.40 31.13 28.64
N ASN A 8 15.39 31.85 29.14
CA ASN A 8 16.70 31.30 29.45
C ASN A 8 16.88 31.43 30.97
N LEU A 9 16.99 30.30 31.64
CA LEU A 9 17.07 30.18 33.10
C LEU A 9 18.41 29.55 33.50
N LEU A 10 18.76 29.71 34.78
CA LEU A 10 19.98 29.12 35.35
C LEU A 10 21.23 29.48 34.56
N ASP A 11 21.44 30.79 34.33
CA ASP A 11 22.56 31.32 33.58
C ASP A 11 22.72 30.75 32.16
N GLY A 12 21.57 30.43 31.51
CA GLY A 12 21.53 29.91 30.16
C GLY A 12 21.58 28.39 30.04
N ARG A 13 21.77 27.68 31.16
CA ARG A 13 21.81 26.21 31.18
C ARG A 13 20.45 25.56 30.84
N LEU A 14 19.35 26.22 31.18
CA LEU A 14 18.01 25.76 30.82
C LEU A 14 17.38 26.75 29.84
N THR A 15 17.17 26.32 28.60
CA THR A 15 16.37 27.01 27.63
C THR A 15 14.97 26.40 27.59
N THR A 16 13.93 27.23 27.63
CA THR A 16 12.55 26.74 27.47
C THR A 16 11.80 27.61 26.48
N THR A 17 11.03 26.94 25.64
CA THR A 17 10.05 27.61 24.78
C THR A 17 8.70 26.98 25.04
N THR A 18 7.76 27.81 25.49
CA THR A 18 6.37 27.39 25.71
C THR A 18 5.47 28.12 24.73
N ALA A 19 4.53 27.39 24.15
CA ALA A 19 3.55 28.03 23.26
C ALA A 19 2.15 27.45 23.50
N PHE A 20 1.16 28.31 23.27
CA PHE A 20 -0.24 27.96 23.27
C PHE A 20 -0.91 28.61 22.05
N GLY A 21 -1.73 27.85 21.35
CA GLY A 21 -2.38 28.32 20.13
C GLY A 21 -3.73 27.68 19.86
N GLY A 22 -4.41 28.26 18.92
CA GLY A 22 -5.65 27.71 18.37
C GLY A 22 -5.70 27.89 16.86
N ASN A 23 -6.30 26.92 16.20
CA ASN A 23 -6.51 26.91 14.76
C ASN A 23 -7.98 26.63 14.43
N ASN A 24 -8.46 27.26 13.39
CA ASN A 24 -9.72 26.92 12.74
C ASN A 24 -9.39 26.57 11.28
N MET A 25 -9.71 25.34 10.88
CA MET A 25 -9.62 24.87 9.51
C MET A 25 -11.03 24.73 8.95
N SER A 26 -11.30 25.38 7.83
CA SER A 26 -12.54 25.23 7.09
C SER A 26 -12.21 24.84 5.65
N TYR A 27 -12.71 23.68 5.23
CA TYR A 27 -12.51 23.16 3.88
C TYR A 27 -13.84 23.12 3.15
N HIS A 28 -13.90 23.77 2.01
CA HIS A 28 -15.07 23.82 1.15
C HIS A 28 -14.67 23.24 -0.22
N TYR A 29 -15.34 22.20 -0.61
CA TYR A 29 -15.14 21.60 -1.93
C TYR A 29 -16.42 21.72 -2.75
N ARG A 30 -16.27 22.10 -4.00
CA ARG A 30 -17.35 22.15 -4.98
C ARG A 30 -16.88 21.58 -6.31
N SER A 31 -17.64 20.65 -6.84
CA SER A 31 -17.44 20.12 -8.18
C SER A 31 -18.72 20.30 -8.99
N ASN A 32 -18.56 20.76 -10.22
CA ASN A 32 -19.61 20.76 -11.23
C ASN A 32 -19.06 19.94 -12.40
N THR A 33 -19.74 18.87 -12.72
CA THR A 33 -19.37 17.97 -13.81
C THR A 33 -20.52 17.95 -14.80
N VAL A 34 -20.21 17.96 -16.06
CA VAL A 34 -21.18 17.75 -17.14
C VAL A 34 -20.66 16.63 -18.01
N GLN A 35 -21.45 15.60 -18.15
CA GLN A 35 -21.14 14.45 -19.00
C GLN A 35 -21.94 14.55 -20.30
N LEU A 36 -21.27 14.23 -21.39
CA LEU A 36 -21.86 14.04 -22.70
C LEU A 36 -21.68 12.57 -23.08
N ASP A 37 -22.79 11.88 -23.38
CA ASP A 37 -22.73 10.48 -23.77
C ASP A 37 -22.42 10.33 -25.27
N GLU A 38 -22.73 11.35 -26.08
CA GLU A 38 -22.53 11.35 -27.53
C GLU A 38 -22.19 12.75 -28.02
N LEU A 39 -21.34 12.82 -29.05
CA LEU A 39 -21.02 14.05 -29.78
C LEU A 39 -21.74 14.10 -31.10
N ASN A 40 -22.31 15.24 -31.49
CA ASN A 40 -22.95 15.46 -32.76
C ASN A 40 -21.91 15.54 -33.94
N ILE A 41 -20.73 16.10 -33.66
CA ILE A 41 -19.62 16.20 -34.60
C ILE A 41 -18.38 15.59 -33.96
N ASP A 42 -17.84 14.58 -34.57
CA ASP A 42 -16.61 13.92 -34.13
C ASP A 42 -15.42 14.89 -34.09
N GLY A 43 -14.64 14.80 -33.00
CA GLY A 43 -13.46 15.63 -32.78
C GLY A 43 -13.72 17.05 -32.28
N VAL A 44 -14.97 17.47 -32.15
CA VAL A 44 -15.35 18.76 -31.54
C VAL A 44 -15.75 18.53 -30.08
N TYR A 45 -14.83 18.71 -29.14
CA TYR A 45 -15.04 18.50 -27.70
C TYR A 45 -15.60 19.77 -27.04
N HIS A 46 -16.88 20.01 -27.24
CA HIS A 46 -17.61 21.16 -26.68
C HIS A 46 -18.92 20.71 -26.09
N ILE A 47 -19.34 21.32 -24.97
CA ILE A 47 -20.53 20.95 -24.22
C ILE A 47 -21.84 21.08 -25.03
N ASP A 48 -21.87 22.00 -25.99
CA ASP A 48 -23.05 22.20 -26.84
C ASP A 48 -23.04 21.29 -28.08
N ASN A 49 -21.98 20.47 -28.27
CA ASN A 49 -21.87 19.55 -29.41
C ASN A 49 -22.58 18.22 -29.11
N VAL A 50 -23.88 18.31 -28.83
CA VAL A 50 -24.74 17.14 -28.58
C VAL A 50 -25.76 16.96 -29.71
N PRO A 51 -26.16 15.72 -30.06
CA PRO A 51 -27.26 15.46 -30.98
C PRO A 51 -28.58 16.05 -30.51
N GLN A 52 -29.46 16.38 -31.47
CA GLN A 52 -30.77 16.91 -31.13
C GLN A 52 -31.58 15.90 -30.29
N GLY A 53 -32.09 16.35 -29.13
CA GLY A 53 -32.85 15.52 -28.20
C GLY A 53 -32.01 14.84 -27.12
N ILE A 54 -30.68 14.94 -27.16
CA ILE A 54 -29.79 14.55 -26.08
C ILE A 54 -29.43 15.79 -25.28
N TYR A 55 -29.45 15.67 -23.96
CA TYR A 55 -29.11 16.75 -23.05
C TYR A 55 -27.88 16.37 -22.24
N PRO A 56 -26.94 17.30 -22.01
CA PRO A 56 -25.84 17.11 -21.08
C PRO A 56 -26.36 16.71 -19.68
N ASP A 57 -25.72 15.73 -19.05
CA ASP A 57 -26.07 15.33 -17.68
C ASP A 57 -25.22 16.12 -16.66
N PRO A 58 -25.80 17.13 -15.97
CA PRO A 58 -25.10 17.92 -14.99
C PRO A 58 -25.09 17.26 -13.63
N SER A 59 -23.93 17.14 -13.02
CA SER A 59 -23.75 16.74 -11.64
C SER A 59 -23.12 17.86 -10.82
N ASN A 60 -23.65 18.09 -9.61
CA ASN A 60 -23.19 19.13 -8.70
C ASN A 60 -22.92 18.52 -7.33
N TYR A 61 -21.67 18.58 -6.88
CA TYR A 61 -21.28 18.08 -5.58
C TYR A 61 -20.68 19.18 -4.73
N ARG A 62 -21.04 19.24 -3.44
CA ARG A 62 -20.49 20.16 -2.46
C ARG A 62 -20.17 19.41 -1.18
N SER A 63 -19.03 19.70 -0.58
CA SER A 63 -18.72 19.21 0.75
C SER A 63 -18.07 20.28 1.62
N TYR A 64 -18.32 20.18 2.92
CA TYR A 64 -17.82 21.09 3.94
C TYR A 64 -17.22 20.26 5.07
N LYS A 65 -16.03 20.67 5.50
CA LYS A 65 -15.37 20.11 6.68
C LYS A 65 -14.82 21.25 7.52
N MET A 66 -15.01 21.17 8.82
CA MET A 66 -14.47 22.15 9.78
C MET A 66 -13.80 21.42 10.93
N ILE A 67 -12.61 21.86 11.29
CA ILE A 67 -11.89 21.40 12.47
C ILE A 67 -11.45 22.61 13.27
N ASN A 68 -11.88 22.66 14.53
CA ASN A 68 -11.38 23.61 15.52
C ASN A 68 -10.34 22.92 16.39
N SER A 69 -9.26 23.62 16.72
CA SER A 69 -8.14 23.04 17.44
C SER A 69 -7.63 23.98 18.51
N LEU A 70 -7.27 23.41 19.66
CA LEU A 70 -6.42 24.04 20.67
C LEU A 70 -5.18 23.19 20.86
N TYR A 71 -4.03 23.82 20.94
CA TYR A 71 -2.76 23.10 21.08
C TYR A 71 -1.75 23.90 21.89
N GLY A 72 -0.81 23.18 22.48
CA GLY A 72 0.33 23.78 23.17
C GLY A 72 1.53 22.87 23.08
N PHE A 73 2.71 23.46 23.26
CA PHE A 73 3.96 22.72 23.34
C PHE A 73 4.93 23.36 24.32
N ILE A 74 5.82 22.54 24.85
CA ILE A 74 6.96 22.92 25.69
C ILE A 74 8.19 22.26 25.10
N ASN A 75 9.17 23.08 24.66
CA ASN A 75 10.48 22.61 24.29
C ASN A 75 11.46 22.97 25.40
N LEU A 76 12.20 22.01 25.89
CA LEU A 76 13.22 22.14 26.93
C LEU A 76 14.59 21.79 26.37
N GLY A 77 15.59 22.61 26.62
CA GLY A 77 16.99 22.34 26.31
C GLY A 77 17.83 22.52 27.58
N TRP A 78 18.59 21.50 27.95
CA TRP A 78 19.47 21.52 29.10
C TRP A 78 20.95 21.37 28.68
N ASP A 79 21.77 22.36 29.03
CA ASP A 79 23.20 22.44 28.73
C ASP A 79 23.52 22.20 27.24
N ASP A 80 22.62 22.61 26.32
CA ASP A 80 22.72 22.35 24.89
C ASP A 80 22.98 20.86 24.52
N THR A 81 22.76 19.96 25.45
CA THR A 81 23.05 18.52 25.36
C THR A 81 21.81 17.67 25.38
N TYR A 82 20.84 17.98 26.24
CA TYR A 82 19.59 17.23 26.41
C TYR A 82 18.42 18.08 25.96
N PHE A 83 17.53 17.49 25.16
CA PHE A 83 16.36 18.17 24.65
C PHE A 83 15.12 17.31 24.89
N MET A 84 14.05 17.97 25.27
CA MET A 84 12.75 17.35 25.47
C MET A 84 11.66 18.22 24.86
N ASP A 85 10.84 17.62 24.00
CA ASP A 85 9.68 18.27 23.37
C ASP A 85 8.40 17.58 23.86
N ILE A 86 7.49 18.34 24.44
CA ILE A 86 6.18 17.88 24.87
C ILE A 86 5.13 18.65 24.09
N THR A 87 4.21 17.95 23.42
CA THR A 87 3.10 18.60 22.73
C THR A 87 1.77 18.01 23.15
N ALA A 88 0.74 18.81 23.10
CA ALA A 88 -0.63 18.38 23.33
C ALA A 88 -1.56 19.15 22.42
N ARG A 89 -2.51 18.46 21.80
CA ARG A 89 -3.52 19.08 20.96
C ARG A 89 -4.86 18.40 21.16
N ASN A 90 -5.92 19.20 21.10
CA ASN A 90 -7.30 18.72 21.02
C ASN A 90 -7.96 19.27 19.77
N ASP A 91 -8.56 18.42 18.98
CA ASP A 91 -9.33 18.78 17.80
C ASP A 91 -10.82 18.46 18.01
N TRP A 92 -11.67 19.31 17.42
CA TRP A 92 -13.11 19.10 17.29
C TRP A 92 -13.45 19.06 15.82
N SER A 93 -13.80 17.88 15.29
CA SER A 93 -14.10 17.69 13.87
C SER A 93 -15.59 17.61 13.60
N SER A 94 -16.03 18.30 12.55
CA SER A 94 -17.42 18.23 12.07
C SER A 94 -17.78 16.91 11.38
N THR A 95 -16.81 16.04 11.13
CA THR A 95 -17.00 14.76 10.41
C THR A 95 -17.27 13.58 11.33
N LEU A 96 -17.19 13.79 12.65
CA LEU A 96 -17.43 12.77 13.66
C LEU A 96 -18.74 13.01 14.40
N ALA A 97 -19.26 11.93 15.00
CA ALA A 97 -20.48 12.01 15.81
C ALA A 97 -20.32 12.99 16.98
N PRO A 98 -21.38 13.72 17.40
CA PRO A 98 -21.28 14.72 18.48
C PRO A 98 -20.70 14.21 19.80
N LYS A 99 -20.85 12.91 20.10
CA LYS A 99 -20.26 12.30 21.29
C LYS A 99 -18.76 12.05 21.16
N ASN A 100 -18.25 11.94 19.94
CA ASN A 100 -16.88 11.53 19.64
C ASN A 100 -16.14 12.59 18.79
N TRP A 101 -16.71 13.76 18.55
CA TRP A 101 -16.12 14.80 17.70
C TRP A 101 -14.84 15.41 18.24
N SER A 102 -14.60 15.24 19.57
CA SER A 102 -13.44 15.79 20.28
C SER A 102 -12.44 14.66 20.53
N TYR A 103 -11.20 14.85 20.11
CA TYR A 103 -10.13 13.89 20.37
C TYR A 103 -8.84 14.62 20.73
N PHE A 104 -8.17 14.07 21.76
CA PHE A 104 -6.95 14.61 22.34
C PHE A 104 -5.76 13.73 21.99
N TYR A 105 -4.66 14.35 21.57
CA TYR A 105 -3.46 13.64 21.19
C TYR A 105 -2.18 14.34 21.67
N PRO A 106 -1.44 13.68 22.57
CA PRO A 106 -0.16 14.14 23.08
C PRO A 106 1.01 13.55 22.30
N SER A 107 2.17 14.20 22.40
CA SER A 107 3.44 13.59 22.03
C SER A 107 4.56 14.01 22.98
N VAL A 108 5.57 13.15 23.10
CA VAL A 108 6.80 13.43 23.83
C VAL A 108 7.98 12.94 23.00
N ALA A 109 8.96 13.82 22.79
CA ALA A 109 10.21 13.46 22.17
C ALA A 109 11.38 13.84 23.09
N PHE A 110 12.37 12.98 23.15
CA PHE A 110 13.61 13.19 23.88
C PHE A 110 14.80 12.98 22.95
N SER A 111 15.81 13.84 23.05
CA SER A 111 17.05 13.64 22.35
C SER A 111 18.25 14.09 23.14
N VAL A 112 19.37 13.44 22.90
CA VAL A 112 20.64 13.71 23.58
C VAL A 112 21.79 13.75 22.58
N LEU A 113 22.63 14.76 22.69
CA LEU A 113 23.89 14.88 21.95
C LEU A 113 24.97 14.10 22.72
N LEU A 114 25.24 12.87 22.30
CA LEU A 114 26.20 11.96 22.92
C LEU A 114 27.64 12.49 22.82
N ASP A 115 27.95 13.21 21.76
CA ASP A 115 29.25 13.82 21.56
C ASP A 115 29.56 14.90 22.60
N GLN A 116 28.54 15.58 23.12
CA GLN A 116 28.72 16.56 24.20
C GLN A 116 28.66 15.88 25.57
N MET A 117 27.72 14.96 25.77
CA MET A 117 27.53 14.22 27.02
C MET A 117 28.81 13.45 27.42
N LEU A 118 29.50 12.82 26.46
CA LEU A 118 30.65 11.93 26.67
C LEU A 118 32.00 12.59 26.26
N ASP A 119 31.99 13.87 25.93
CA ASP A 119 33.17 14.64 25.46
C ASP A 119 33.95 13.91 24.35
N PHE A 120 33.22 13.49 23.29
CA PHE A 120 33.86 12.81 22.14
C PHE A 120 34.91 13.65 21.43
N ARG A 121 34.84 15.00 21.54
CA ARG A 121 35.81 15.89 20.92
C ARG A 121 37.21 15.62 21.41
N SER A 122 37.38 15.28 22.70
CA SER A 122 38.65 14.95 23.30
C SER A 122 39.05 13.49 23.08
N ASN A 123 38.08 12.57 23.11
CA ASN A 123 38.35 11.13 23.12
C ASN A 123 38.21 10.48 21.73
N LEU A 124 37.31 11.00 20.86
CA LEU A 124 37.00 10.45 19.54
C LEU A 124 36.90 11.56 18.47
N PRO A 125 38.05 12.18 18.05
CA PRO A 125 38.06 13.36 17.17
C PRO A 125 37.46 13.10 15.78
N ALA A 126 37.22 11.84 15.43
CA ALA A 126 36.51 11.45 14.20
C ALA A 126 35.00 11.73 14.28
N VAL A 127 34.42 11.82 15.48
CA VAL A 127 33.00 12.07 15.70
C VAL A 127 32.77 13.57 15.85
N ASN A 128 32.01 14.14 14.92
CA ASN A 128 31.67 15.56 14.95
C ASN A 128 30.33 15.81 15.66
N MET A 129 29.43 14.86 15.57
CA MET A 129 28.12 14.84 16.22
C MET A 129 27.64 13.40 16.34
N ALA A 130 27.06 13.09 17.47
CA ALA A 130 26.30 11.84 17.65
C ALA A 130 25.04 12.15 18.48
N LYS A 131 23.87 11.92 17.92
CA LYS A 131 22.58 12.22 18.53
C LYS A 131 21.74 10.95 18.63
N LEU A 132 21.22 10.67 19.80
CA LEU A 132 20.18 9.68 20.03
C LEU A 132 18.86 10.42 20.18
N ARG A 133 17.77 9.86 19.60
CA ARG A 133 16.42 10.38 19.72
C ARG A 133 15.44 9.25 20.03
N LEU A 134 14.46 9.54 20.89
CA LEU A 134 13.33 8.67 21.21
C LEU A 134 12.08 9.52 21.16
N SER A 135 11.04 9.03 20.53
CA SER A 135 9.76 9.71 20.53
C SER A 135 8.59 8.75 20.69
N TRP A 136 7.56 9.26 21.31
CA TRP A 136 6.24 8.66 21.40
C TRP A 136 5.21 9.70 21.02
N ALA A 137 4.25 9.29 20.20
CA ALA A 137 3.14 10.13 19.82
C ALA A 137 1.86 9.30 19.75
N ASN A 138 0.77 9.91 20.18
CA ASN A 138 -0.58 9.43 19.93
C ASN A 138 -1.26 10.46 19.03
N VAL A 139 -1.88 10.04 17.92
CA VAL A 139 -2.51 10.93 16.94
C VAL A 139 -3.89 10.40 16.60
N GLY A 140 -4.90 11.28 16.69
CA GLY A 140 -6.25 10.98 16.21
C GLY A 140 -6.41 11.31 14.73
N ASN A 141 -7.24 10.55 14.03
CA ASN A 141 -7.65 10.83 12.66
C ASN A 141 -9.17 10.73 12.54
N ASP A 142 -9.78 11.66 11.79
CA ASP A 142 -11.21 11.68 11.53
C ASP A 142 -11.55 11.07 10.17
N THR A 143 -12.83 11.11 9.78
CA THR A 143 -13.32 10.62 8.48
C THR A 143 -13.54 11.74 7.48
N GLY A 144 -13.97 11.38 6.27
CA GLY A 144 -14.41 12.33 5.25
C GLY A 144 -15.72 13.04 5.60
N PRO A 145 -16.02 14.18 4.95
CA PRO A 145 -17.31 14.87 5.12
C PRO A 145 -18.47 13.94 4.80
N TYR A 146 -19.52 14.01 5.62
CA TYR A 146 -20.78 13.25 5.48
C TYR A 146 -20.64 11.72 5.52
N GLY A 147 -19.47 11.19 5.92
CA GLY A 147 -19.22 9.76 6.01
C GLY A 147 -20.08 9.03 7.05
N LEU A 148 -20.72 9.78 7.97
CA LEU A 148 -21.65 9.25 8.97
C LEU A 148 -23.12 9.43 8.62
N ASP A 149 -23.42 10.11 7.51
CA ASP A 149 -24.78 10.41 7.12
C ASP A 149 -25.34 9.26 6.23
N GLN A 150 -26.59 8.94 6.44
CA GLN A 150 -27.31 7.95 5.65
C GLN A 150 -28.39 8.64 4.83
N TYR A 151 -28.36 8.46 3.52
CA TYR A 151 -29.31 9.09 2.61
C TYR A 151 -30.10 8.05 1.84
N TYR A 152 -31.40 8.31 1.63
CA TYR A 152 -32.18 7.57 0.66
C TYR A 152 -31.76 7.97 -0.75
N GLY A 153 -31.46 6.99 -1.58
CA GLY A 153 -31.20 7.21 -3.01
C GLY A 153 -32.48 7.46 -3.78
N SER A 154 -32.41 8.09 -4.95
CA SER A 154 -33.51 8.15 -5.89
C SER A 154 -33.70 6.79 -6.57
N SER A 155 -34.97 6.33 -6.69
CA SER A 155 -35.33 5.14 -7.43
C SER A 155 -35.55 5.43 -8.91
N ALA A 156 -35.39 4.42 -9.77
CA ALA A 156 -35.79 4.51 -11.18
C ALA A 156 -37.32 4.72 -11.35
N ILE A 157 -38.12 4.44 -10.32
CA ILE A 157 -39.54 4.75 -10.29
C ILE A 157 -39.74 6.19 -9.89
N SER A 158 -40.46 6.97 -10.70
CA SER A 158 -40.76 8.37 -10.44
C SER A 158 -41.37 8.58 -9.04
N GLY A 159 -40.72 9.40 -8.21
CA GLY A 159 -41.13 9.65 -6.82
C GLY A 159 -40.76 8.54 -5.82
N GLY A 160 -40.06 7.51 -6.27
CA GLY A 160 -39.58 6.44 -5.39
C GLY A 160 -38.19 6.73 -4.80
N PHE A 161 -37.92 6.07 -3.67
CA PHE A 161 -36.61 6.14 -3.00
C PHE A 161 -36.08 4.72 -2.77
N THR A 162 -34.79 4.58 -2.75
CA THR A 162 -34.08 3.35 -2.35
C THR A 162 -33.54 3.51 -0.92
N THR A 163 -33.53 2.43 -0.16
CA THR A 163 -32.85 2.40 1.16
C THR A 163 -31.36 2.62 0.99
N PRO A 164 -30.70 3.23 1.99
CA PRO A 164 -29.23 3.34 1.97
C PRO A 164 -28.58 1.95 1.83
N SER A 165 -27.59 1.86 0.96
CA SER A 165 -26.79 0.63 0.80
C SER A 165 -25.71 0.48 1.88
N VAL A 166 -25.48 1.53 2.67
CA VAL A 166 -24.47 1.60 3.73
C VAL A 166 -25.15 1.83 5.06
N ILE A 167 -24.87 1.01 6.05
CA ILE A 167 -25.18 1.26 7.46
C ILE A 167 -23.94 1.88 8.11
N VAL A 168 -24.13 2.93 8.89
CA VAL A 168 -23.05 3.57 9.64
C VAL A 168 -23.33 3.43 11.12
N ASP A 169 -22.31 3.02 11.90
CA ASP A 169 -22.39 3.05 13.35
C ASP A 169 -22.47 4.51 13.82
N PRO A 170 -23.57 4.93 14.48
CA PRO A 170 -23.72 6.32 14.94
C PRO A 170 -22.73 6.70 16.04
N MET A 171 -21.96 5.74 16.55
CA MET A 171 -20.97 5.91 17.61
C MET A 171 -19.53 5.82 17.12
N ILE A 172 -19.31 5.97 15.81
CA ILE A 172 -17.96 5.99 15.22
C ILE A 172 -17.05 6.92 16.03
N LYS A 173 -15.91 6.36 16.43
CA LYS A 173 -14.81 7.06 17.12
C LYS A 173 -13.78 7.50 16.09
N PRO A 174 -12.96 8.53 16.40
CA PRO A 174 -11.76 8.79 15.62
C PRO A 174 -10.81 7.58 15.65
N GLU A 175 -10.10 7.37 14.56
CA GLU A 175 -8.98 6.43 14.55
C GLU A 175 -7.90 6.91 15.50
N ASN A 176 -7.22 5.99 16.14
CA ASN A 176 -6.12 6.29 17.05
C ASN A 176 -4.82 5.64 16.56
N ILE A 177 -3.78 6.45 16.38
CA ILE A 177 -2.47 6.01 15.92
C ILE A 177 -1.46 6.27 17.03
N GLU A 178 -0.96 5.20 17.65
CA GLU A 178 0.13 5.26 18.60
C GLU A 178 1.44 4.87 17.93
N SER A 179 2.45 5.73 18.05
CA SER A 179 3.74 5.54 17.39
C SER A 179 4.90 5.69 18.36
N TRP A 180 5.87 4.80 18.25
CA TRP A 180 7.17 4.85 18.91
C TRP A 180 8.28 4.91 17.86
N GLU A 181 9.25 5.78 18.06
CA GLU A 181 10.42 5.86 17.21
C GLU A 181 11.69 5.98 18.06
N ALA A 182 12.73 5.24 17.64
CA ALA A 182 14.09 5.38 18.13
C ALA A 182 15.01 5.69 16.95
N GLY A 183 15.81 6.75 17.05
CA GLY A 183 16.68 7.18 15.99
C GLY A 183 18.10 7.51 16.48
N PHE A 184 19.06 7.31 15.60
CA PHE A 184 20.46 7.65 15.80
C PHE A 184 20.96 8.43 14.58
N ASP A 185 21.54 9.62 14.83
CA ASP A 185 22.17 10.45 13.80
C ASP A 185 23.63 10.70 14.20
N ALA A 186 24.55 10.47 13.27
CA ALA A 186 25.98 10.73 13.46
C ALA A 186 26.58 11.46 12.29
N ARG A 187 27.52 12.37 12.60
CA ARG A 187 28.37 13.07 11.64
C ARG A 187 29.84 12.79 11.98
N LEU A 188 30.53 12.22 11.02
CA LEU A 188 31.90 11.73 11.22
C LEU A 188 32.88 12.38 10.24
N PHE A 189 34.18 12.36 10.58
CA PHE A 189 35.28 12.77 9.71
C PHE A 189 35.12 14.18 9.15
N LYS A 190 34.91 15.16 10.03
CA LYS A 190 34.66 16.56 9.66
C LYS A 190 33.40 16.70 8.76
N ASN A 191 32.34 16.00 9.15
CA ASN A 191 31.06 15.94 8.43
C ASN A 191 31.13 15.32 7.01
N ARG A 192 32.19 14.51 6.75
CA ARG A 192 32.29 13.80 5.46
C ARG A 192 31.45 12.55 5.37
N LEU A 193 31.06 11.96 6.49
CA LEU A 193 30.16 10.83 6.58
C LEU A 193 29.03 11.19 7.53
N GLY A 194 27.82 11.08 7.04
CA GLY A 194 26.58 11.18 7.81
C GLY A 194 25.86 9.84 7.82
N ILE A 195 25.34 9.45 8.98
CA ILE A 195 24.58 8.24 9.21
C ILE A 195 23.32 8.67 9.96
N ASP A 196 22.15 8.30 9.44
CA ASP A 196 20.87 8.43 10.13
C ASP A 196 20.16 7.07 10.05
N VAL A 197 19.74 6.56 11.20
CA VAL A 197 19.00 5.31 11.33
C VAL A 197 17.78 5.57 12.19
N ALA A 198 16.60 5.17 11.73
CA ALA A 198 15.36 5.20 12.47
C ALA A 198 14.70 3.82 12.52
N LEU A 199 14.24 3.45 13.70
CA LEU A 199 13.41 2.27 13.96
C LEU A 199 12.07 2.77 14.47
N TYR A 200 10.97 2.27 13.89
CA TYR A 200 9.65 2.68 14.32
C TYR A 200 8.67 1.52 14.46
N SER A 201 7.71 1.71 15.32
CA SER A 201 6.52 0.86 15.46
C SER A 201 5.31 1.76 15.65
N SER A 202 4.33 1.62 14.78
CA SER A 202 3.07 2.37 14.82
C SER A 202 1.91 1.40 14.82
N SER A 203 0.98 1.57 15.77
CA SER A 203 -0.26 0.80 15.86
C SER A 203 -1.45 1.73 15.62
N THR A 204 -2.28 1.39 14.64
CA THR A 204 -3.54 2.06 14.36
C THR A 204 -4.67 1.22 14.91
N THR A 205 -5.44 1.77 15.84
CA THR A 205 -6.62 1.16 16.44
C THR A 205 -7.88 1.95 16.10
N ASP A 206 -9.05 1.34 16.29
CA ASP A 206 -10.35 1.95 15.96
C ASP A 206 -10.43 2.44 14.49
N GLN A 207 -9.76 1.75 13.57
CA GLN A 207 -9.76 2.14 12.16
C GLN A 207 -11.19 2.17 11.61
N ILE A 208 -11.56 3.24 10.92
CA ILE A 208 -12.88 3.39 10.29
C ILE A 208 -12.87 2.66 8.96
N TYR A 209 -13.61 1.56 8.89
CA TYR A 209 -13.59 0.66 7.75
C TYR A 209 -15.02 0.31 7.28
N PRO A 210 -15.30 0.35 5.96
CA PRO A 210 -16.52 -0.18 5.38
C PRO A 210 -16.42 -1.71 5.27
N LEU A 211 -17.14 -2.41 6.11
CA LEU A 211 -17.25 -3.87 6.10
C LEU A 211 -18.36 -4.30 5.16
N GLU A 212 -18.10 -5.24 4.27
CA GLU A 212 -19.15 -5.92 3.51
C GLU A 212 -19.98 -6.82 4.43
N ILE A 213 -21.29 -6.71 4.31
CA ILE A 213 -22.27 -7.48 5.10
C ILE A 213 -23.26 -8.17 4.18
N ASP A 214 -23.91 -9.23 4.68
CA ASP A 214 -24.92 -9.94 3.92
C ASP A 214 -26.10 -8.99 3.59
N PRO A 215 -26.43 -8.79 2.29
CA PRO A 215 -27.52 -7.92 1.85
C PRO A 215 -28.89 -8.23 2.46
N ILE A 216 -29.07 -9.41 3.06
CA ILE A 216 -30.32 -9.79 3.76
C ILE A 216 -30.68 -8.83 4.90
N VAL A 217 -29.68 -8.12 5.47
CA VAL A 217 -29.91 -7.10 6.51
C VAL A 217 -30.38 -5.75 5.95
N GLY A 218 -30.54 -5.64 4.63
CA GLY A 218 -31.03 -4.45 3.95
C GLY A 218 -29.97 -3.45 3.51
N ALA A 219 -28.69 -3.77 3.68
CA ALA A 219 -27.55 -3.00 3.20
C ALA A 219 -26.42 -3.95 2.78
N SER A 220 -25.52 -3.49 1.91
CA SER A 220 -24.35 -4.25 1.46
C SER A 220 -23.07 -3.94 2.22
N THR A 221 -23.04 -2.82 2.94
CA THR A 221 -21.86 -2.35 3.65
C THR A 221 -22.23 -1.77 5.01
N MET A 222 -21.37 -1.99 6.00
CA MET A 222 -21.47 -1.37 7.34
C MET A 222 -20.16 -0.66 7.68
N THR A 223 -20.22 0.65 7.94
CA THR A 223 -19.05 1.41 8.41
C THR A 223 -18.97 1.33 9.92
N ILE A 224 -17.86 0.80 10.43
CA ILE A 224 -17.59 0.61 11.86
C ILE A 224 -16.14 0.94 12.18
N ASN A 225 -15.83 1.15 13.46
CA ASN A 225 -14.44 1.05 13.92
C ASN A 225 -14.04 -0.42 13.98
N THR A 226 -12.93 -0.78 13.34
CA THR A 226 -12.48 -2.17 13.30
C THR A 226 -11.01 -2.26 13.62
N GLY A 227 -10.65 -3.32 14.29
CA GLY A 227 -9.33 -3.91 14.36
C GLY A 227 -8.14 -3.02 14.76
N GLU A 228 -7.01 -3.67 14.68
CA GLU A 228 -5.70 -3.08 14.89
C GLU A 228 -4.78 -3.43 13.72
N ILE A 229 -4.09 -2.42 13.20
CA ILE A 229 -3.03 -2.56 12.19
C ILE A 229 -1.72 -2.10 12.79
N ASN A 230 -0.68 -2.90 12.68
CA ASN A 230 0.65 -2.55 13.16
C ASN A 230 1.63 -2.40 12.00
N ASN A 231 2.34 -1.26 11.98
CA ASN A 231 3.43 -0.96 11.06
C ASN A 231 4.75 -0.93 11.81
N LYS A 232 5.72 -1.75 11.40
CA LYS A 232 7.08 -1.76 11.94
C LYS A 232 8.08 -1.60 10.82
N GLY A 233 9.08 -0.75 11.04
CA GLY A 233 10.07 -0.54 10.01
C GLY A 233 11.40 -0.02 10.50
N ILE A 234 12.32 0.00 9.56
CA ILE A 234 13.66 0.55 9.69
C ILE A 234 13.96 1.40 8.48
N GLU A 235 14.55 2.56 8.71
CA GLU A 235 15.02 3.48 7.69
C GLU A 235 16.48 3.79 7.93
N ILE A 236 17.29 3.80 6.87
CA ILE A 236 18.71 4.10 6.90
C ILE A 236 19.00 5.13 5.83
N SER A 237 19.67 6.21 6.22
CA SER A 237 20.19 7.23 5.32
C SER A 237 21.68 7.41 5.55
N LEU A 238 22.45 7.26 4.49
CA LEU A 238 23.90 7.49 4.51
C LEU A 238 24.25 8.61 3.54
N THR A 239 25.04 9.55 4.00
CA THR A 239 25.61 10.60 3.16
C THR A 239 27.12 10.60 3.26
N GLY A 240 27.82 10.77 2.16
CA GLY A 240 29.26 10.72 2.14
C GLY A 240 29.87 11.72 1.17
N THR A 241 30.98 12.36 1.58
CA THR A 241 31.82 13.15 0.69
C THR A 241 33.25 12.56 0.70
N PRO A 242 33.45 11.42 -0.04
CA PRO A 242 34.76 10.73 -0.04
C PRO A 242 35.91 11.62 -0.47
N VAL A 243 35.66 12.46 -1.47
CA VAL A 243 36.70 13.37 -2.01
C VAL A 243 36.17 14.80 -1.99
N LYS A 244 36.97 15.69 -1.37
CA LYS A 244 36.70 17.13 -1.35
C LYS A 244 38.01 17.87 -1.44
N THR A 245 38.26 18.51 -2.58
CA THR A 245 39.39 19.36 -2.85
C THR A 245 38.93 20.77 -3.28
N SER A 246 39.84 21.69 -3.52
CA SER A 246 39.51 23.03 -4.04
C SER A 246 38.77 22.99 -5.39
N ASN A 247 39.08 22.01 -6.24
CA ASN A 247 38.56 21.92 -7.61
C ASN A 247 37.61 20.74 -7.84
N PHE A 248 37.59 19.74 -6.94
CA PHE A 248 36.82 18.53 -7.12
C PHE A 248 36.11 18.14 -5.83
N THR A 249 34.80 17.87 -5.95
CA THR A 249 33.98 17.32 -4.87
C THR A 249 33.20 16.13 -5.41
N TRP A 250 33.15 15.05 -4.63
CA TRP A 250 32.36 13.89 -4.88
C TRP A 250 31.46 13.60 -3.69
N ASP A 251 30.14 13.71 -3.89
CA ASP A 251 29.14 13.46 -2.88
C ASP A 251 28.34 12.20 -3.24
N LEU A 252 28.07 11.38 -2.24
CA LEU A 252 27.28 10.16 -2.30
C LEU A 252 26.13 10.26 -1.31
N HIS A 253 24.98 9.72 -1.66
CA HIS A 253 23.90 9.47 -0.74
C HIS A 253 23.25 8.11 -1.05
N PHE A 254 22.87 7.44 0.02
CA PHE A 254 22.19 6.16 -0.01
C PHE A 254 21.05 6.22 0.98
N ASN A 255 19.88 5.71 0.59
CA ASN A 255 18.76 5.48 1.47
C ASN A 255 18.22 4.06 1.28
N TRP A 256 17.73 3.51 2.36
CA TRP A 256 17.11 2.20 2.37
C TRP A 256 16.01 2.17 3.43
N ALA A 257 14.85 1.60 3.09
CA ALA A 257 13.72 1.49 3.98
C ALA A 257 13.03 0.13 3.82
N LYS A 258 12.70 -0.46 4.96
CA LYS A 258 11.88 -1.67 5.05
C LYS A 258 10.72 -1.41 6.01
N ASN A 259 9.50 -1.68 5.57
CA ASN A 259 8.29 -1.62 6.38
C ASN A 259 7.54 -2.95 6.31
N LYS A 260 6.97 -3.37 7.43
CA LYS A 260 6.04 -4.49 7.51
C LYS A 260 4.74 -3.99 8.10
N ASN A 261 3.65 -4.16 7.36
CA ASN A 261 2.29 -3.80 7.74
C ASN A 261 1.50 -5.07 8.03
N THR A 262 1.02 -5.24 9.26
CA THR A 262 0.36 -6.47 9.73
C THR A 262 -1.02 -6.14 10.27
N LEU A 263 -2.03 -6.88 9.83
CA LEU A 263 -3.36 -6.88 10.44
C LEU A 263 -3.31 -7.70 11.74
N VAL A 264 -3.43 -7.03 12.90
CA VAL A 264 -3.27 -7.68 14.22
C VAL A 264 -4.58 -8.28 14.69
N SER A 265 -5.67 -7.53 14.57
CA SER A 265 -6.99 -7.96 15.02
C SER A 265 -8.09 -7.30 14.20
N LEU A 266 -9.29 -7.86 14.27
CA LEU A 266 -10.53 -7.31 13.72
C LEU A 266 -11.53 -7.04 14.86
N HIS A 267 -12.63 -6.38 14.51
CA HIS A 267 -13.75 -6.20 15.43
C HIS A 267 -14.34 -7.56 15.84
N ASP A 268 -14.76 -7.71 17.09
CA ASP A 268 -15.29 -8.98 17.67
C ASP A 268 -16.46 -9.61 16.89
N ARG A 269 -17.15 -8.83 16.07
CA ARG A 269 -18.25 -9.29 15.22
C ARG A 269 -17.82 -9.88 13.88
N ILE A 270 -16.54 -9.80 13.56
CA ILE A 270 -15.97 -10.29 12.31
C ILE A 270 -15.23 -11.59 12.60
N ASP A 271 -15.51 -12.63 11.82
CA ASP A 271 -14.79 -13.88 11.92
C ASP A 271 -13.31 -13.66 11.53
N PRO A 272 -12.35 -13.82 12.45
CA PRO A 272 -10.95 -13.57 12.17
C PRO A 272 -10.32 -14.56 11.18
N SER A 273 -11.00 -15.66 10.88
CA SER A 273 -10.56 -16.63 9.86
C SER A 273 -10.85 -16.14 8.44
N GLN A 274 -11.77 -15.21 8.27
CA GLN A 274 -12.10 -14.62 6.98
C GLN A 274 -11.18 -13.43 6.69
N PRO A 275 -10.70 -13.26 5.45
CA PRO A 275 -9.88 -12.11 5.09
C PRO A 275 -10.74 -10.84 4.98
N ILE A 276 -10.10 -9.70 5.22
CA ILE A 276 -10.64 -8.43 4.73
C ILE A 276 -10.22 -8.26 3.27
N GLU A 277 -11.18 -8.02 2.40
CA GLU A 277 -10.90 -7.64 1.03
C GLU A 277 -10.70 -6.11 0.94
N THR A 278 -9.59 -5.70 0.35
CA THR A 278 -9.31 -4.30 0.07
C THR A 278 -9.58 -4.05 -1.42
N ASP A 279 -10.59 -3.25 -1.72
CA ASP A 279 -10.81 -2.79 -3.09
C ASP A 279 -9.73 -1.77 -3.48
N MET A 280 -8.76 -2.22 -4.24
CA MET A 280 -7.73 -1.37 -4.84
C MET A 280 -8.07 -0.98 -6.29
N GLY A 281 -9.35 -1.06 -6.67
CA GLY A 281 -9.79 -0.90 -8.06
C GLY A 281 -9.36 -2.06 -8.97
N THR A 282 -8.96 -3.19 -8.37
CA THR A 282 -8.39 -4.35 -9.04
C THR A 282 -9.31 -5.58 -9.03
N THR A 283 -10.46 -5.51 -8.37
CA THR A 283 -11.49 -6.56 -8.40
C THR A 283 -12.07 -6.67 -9.82
N ILE A 284 -11.35 -7.36 -10.67
CA ILE A 284 -11.74 -7.58 -12.05
C ILE A 284 -12.67 -8.80 -12.07
N GLY A 285 -13.95 -8.54 -11.85
CA GLY A 285 -14.98 -9.55 -12.02
C GLY A 285 -14.87 -10.74 -11.07
N GLY A 286 -14.44 -10.55 -9.82
CA GLY A 286 -14.32 -11.61 -8.81
C GLY A 286 -13.21 -12.63 -9.09
N ARG A 287 -12.18 -12.26 -9.84
CA ARG A 287 -11.12 -13.18 -10.28
C ARG A 287 -9.75 -12.83 -9.77
N LEU A 288 -9.59 -11.64 -9.21
CA LEU A 288 -8.40 -11.17 -8.53
C LEU A 288 -8.83 -10.44 -7.27
N HIS A 289 -8.25 -10.78 -6.14
CA HIS A 289 -8.58 -10.25 -4.84
C HIS A 289 -7.32 -9.74 -4.13
N VAL A 290 -7.48 -8.70 -3.32
CA VAL A 290 -6.44 -8.23 -2.40
C VAL A 290 -6.93 -8.51 -0.99
N TYR A 291 -6.41 -9.54 -0.39
CA TYR A 291 -6.82 -10.00 0.94
C TYR A 291 -5.82 -9.61 2.02
N SER A 292 -6.35 -9.40 3.22
CA SER A 292 -5.56 -9.19 4.43
C SER A 292 -6.11 -10.11 5.51
N TYR A 293 -5.28 -11.04 6.00
CA TYR A 293 -5.63 -12.01 7.05
C TYR A 293 -5.08 -11.54 8.40
N VAL A 294 -5.82 -11.84 9.47
CA VAL A 294 -5.36 -11.58 10.85
C VAL A 294 -4.04 -12.32 11.11
N GLY A 295 -3.07 -11.63 11.69
CA GLY A 295 -1.74 -12.14 11.99
C GLY A 295 -0.76 -12.12 10.81
N GLN A 296 -1.21 -11.76 9.61
CA GLN A 296 -0.39 -11.75 8.40
C GLN A 296 -0.10 -10.34 7.89
N GLU A 297 0.85 -10.25 6.97
CA GLU A 297 1.12 -9.01 6.24
C GLU A 297 -0.09 -8.64 5.36
N MET A 298 -0.46 -7.37 5.36
CA MET A 298 -1.61 -6.88 4.60
C MET A 298 -1.35 -6.83 3.09
N HIS A 299 -2.44 -6.79 2.32
CA HIS A 299 -2.45 -6.61 0.87
C HIS A 299 -1.75 -7.74 0.12
N GLN A 300 -2.28 -8.94 0.29
CA GLN A 300 -1.86 -10.13 -0.43
C GLN A 300 -2.75 -10.34 -1.66
N LEU A 301 -2.13 -10.59 -2.82
CA LEU A 301 -2.83 -10.88 -4.06
C LEU A 301 -3.24 -12.35 -4.10
N TYR A 302 -4.50 -12.59 -4.42
CA TYR A 302 -5.08 -13.89 -4.66
C TYR A 302 -5.80 -13.91 -6.00
N GLY A 303 -5.79 -15.03 -6.66
CA GLY A 303 -6.45 -15.18 -7.95
C GLY A 303 -6.44 -16.61 -8.44
N PHE A 304 -6.87 -16.81 -9.68
CA PHE A 304 -6.81 -18.11 -10.33
C PHE A 304 -5.38 -18.50 -10.69
N ALA A 305 -5.08 -19.78 -10.58
CA ALA A 305 -3.82 -20.39 -10.99
C ALA A 305 -4.06 -21.60 -11.90
N LEU A 306 -3.01 -22.07 -12.56
CA LEU A 306 -3.05 -23.31 -13.32
C LEU A 306 -3.03 -24.51 -12.36
N LYS A 307 -3.81 -25.53 -12.66
CA LYS A 307 -3.74 -26.81 -11.92
C LYS A 307 -2.40 -27.46 -12.15
N ARG A 308 -1.81 -27.94 -11.06
CA ARG A 308 -0.51 -28.62 -11.08
C ARG A 308 -0.62 -30.01 -10.50
N ALA A 309 0.20 -30.93 -11.00
CA ALA A 309 0.27 -32.26 -10.45
C ALA A 309 0.70 -32.22 -8.98
N PRO A 310 -0.03 -32.88 -8.05
CA PRO A 310 0.30 -32.92 -6.64
C PRO A 310 1.72 -33.46 -6.37
N GLU A 311 2.25 -33.11 -5.20
CA GLU A 311 3.56 -33.65 -4.77
C GLU A 311 3.54 -35.18 -4.72
N GLY A 312 4.61 -35.84 -5.19
CA GLY A 312 4.70 -37.30 -5.31
C GLY A 312 4.05 -37.88 -6.57
N SER A 313 3.47 -37.04 -7.44
CA SER A 313 2.93 -37.49 -8.74
C SER A 313 4.06 -37.90 -9.69
N TYR A 314 3.80 -38.89 -10.54
CA TYR A 314 4.81 -39.45 -11.42
C TYR A 314 4.21 -39.96 -12.73
N TYR A 315 5.10 -40.17 -13.71
CA TYR A 315 4.83 -41.02 -14.88
C TYR A 315 5.92 -42.05 -15.05
N THR A 316 5.63 -43.10 -15.82
CA THR A 316 6.63 -44.13 -16.16
C THR A 316 7.17 -43.83 -17.55
N ASP A 317 8.51 -43.70 -17.67
CA ASP A 317 9.16 -43.49 -18.96
C ASP A 317 9.18 -44.77 -19.85
N THR A 318 9.69 -44.65 -21.06
CA THR A 318 9.78 -45.77 -22.02
C THR A 318 10.71 -46.89 -21.55
N ASN A 319 11.57 -46.63 -20.57
CA ASN A 319 12.51 -47.60 -20.00
C ASN A 319 11.93 -48.27 -18.74
N GLY A 320 10.73 -47.91 -18.32
CA GLY A 320 10.08 -48.40 -17.12
C GLY A 320 10.46 -47.68 -15.84
N ASN A 321 11.21 -46.55 -15.91
CA ASN A 321 11.58 -45.76 -14.74
C ASN A 321 10.46 -44.81 -14.32
N ARG A 322 10.28 -44.67 -13.02
CA ARG A 322 9.38 -43.68 -12.45
C ARG A 322 10.03 -42.28 -12.50
N VAL A 323 9.39 -41.35 -13.16
CA VAL A 323 9.83 -39.96 -13.30
C VAL A 323 8.86 -39.05 -12.56
N ASP A 324 9.38 -38.19 -11.68
CA ASP A 324 8.61 -37.24 -10.93
C ASP A 324 8.02 -36.15 -11.86
N CYS A 325 6.73 -35.88 -11.73
CA CYS A 325 6.01 -34.82 -12.43
C CYS A 325 5.34 -33.81 -11.49
N SER A 326 5.69 -33.84 -10.21
CA SER A 326 5.15 -32.91 -9.21
C SER A 326 5.31 -31.45 -9.66
N GLY A 327 4.26 -30.66 -9.50
CA GLY A 327 4.27 -29.24 -9.86
C GLY A 327 4.16 -28.92 -11.35
N GLN A 328 4.21 -29.94 -12.24
CA GLN A 328 3.97 -29.70 -13.67
C GLN A 328 2.51 -29.33 -13.93
N VAL A 329 2.27 -28.47 -14.92
CA VAL A 329 0.93 -28.02 -15.30
C VAL A 329 0.12 -29.22 -15.81
N ILE A 330 -1.10 -29.37 -15.30
CA ILE A 330 -2.05 -30.38 -15.78
C ILE A 330 -2.73 -29.85 -17.05
N LEU A 331 -2.66 -30.65 -18.10
CA LEU A 331 -3.26 -30.37 -19.39
C LEU A 331 -4.39 -31.36 -19.66
N ASP A 332 -5.41 -30.91 -20.39
CA ASP A 332 -6.48 -31.76 -20.89
C ASP A 332 -5.94 -32.69 -21.98
N ALA A 333 -6.13 -34.00 -21.82
CA ALA A 333 -5.56 -35.00 -22.70
C ALA A 333 -6.09 -34.95 -24.15
N THR A 334 -7.29 -34.36 -24.34
CA THR A 334 -7.95 -34.29 -25.65
C THR A 334 -7.55 -33.03 -26.41
N THR A 335 -7.45 -31.91 -25.70
CA THR A 335 -7.25 -30.58 -26.30
C THR A 335 -5.83 -30.05 -26.16
N GLY A 336 -5.02 -30.60 -25.22
CA GLY A 336 -3.71 -30.06 -24.84
C GLY A 336 -3.77 -28.72 -24.13
N LEU A 337 -4.96 -28.25 -23.71
CA LEU A 337 -5.15 -26.97 -23.04
C LEU A 337 -4.89 -27.10 -21.54
N PRO A 338 -4.35 -26.05 -20.89
CA PRO A 338 -4.12 -26.08 -19.45
C PRO A 338 -5.42 -26.07 -18.66
N SER A 339 -5.44 -26.89 -17.62
CA SER A 339 -6.51 -26.88 -16.60
C SER A 339 -6.26 -25.76 -15.60
N VAL A 340 -7.32 -25.13 -15.12
CA VAL A 340 -7.26 -24.02 -14.19
C VAL A 340 -7.99 -24.36 -12.90
N GLU A 341 -7.54 -23.79 -11.78
CA GLU A 341 -8.23 -23.92 -10.48
C GLU A 341 -9.65 -23.37 -10.59
N SER A 342 -10.58 -23.94 -9.79
CA SER A 342 -11.99 -23.54 -9.82
C SER A 342 -12.27 -22.30 -8.98
N THR A 343 -11.34 -21.89 -8.12
CA THR A 343 -11.46 -20.80 -7.17
C THR A 343 -10.32 -19.80 -7.32
N ALA A 344 -10.54 -18.54 -6.98
CA ALA A 344 -9.55 -17.46 -7.06
C ALA A 344 -8.81 -17.29 -5.71
N ASP A 345 -8.50 -18.39 -5.06
CA ASP A 345 -7.89 -18.43 -3.71
C ASP A 345 -6.41 -18.80 -3.71
N HIS A 346 -5.79 -18.85 -4.88
CA HIS A 346 -4.34 -19.08 -5.00
C HIS A 346 -3.57 -17.81 -4.66
N PHE A 347 -2.60 -17.93 -3.72
CA PHE A 347 -1.70 -16.83 -3.36
C PHE A 347 -0.74 -16.49 -4.50
N LEU A 348 -0.82 -15.29 -5.01
CA LEU A 348 -0.01 -14.81 -6.15
C LEU A 348 1.19 -13.97 -5.71
N GLY A 349 1.19 -13.49 -4.48
CA GLY A 349 2.23 -12.64 -3.95
C GLY A 349 1.68 -11.50 -3.09
N LYS A 350 2.55 -10.66 -2.58
CA LYS A 350 2.17 -9.48 -1.79
C LYS A 350 2.40 -8.19 -2.58
N VAL A 351 1.51 -7.23 -2.42
CA VAL A 351 1.59 -5.94 -3.10
C VAL A 351 2.77 -5.10 -2.58
N ASN A 352 3.02 -5.18 -1.26
CA ASN A 352 4.06 -4.41 -0.62
C ASN A 352 5.45 -4.97 -0.95
N PRO A 353 6.43 -4.12 -1.28
CA PRO A 353 7.80 -4.55 -1.48
C PRO A 353 8.47 -4.99 -0.18
N ASP A 354 9.47 -5.86 -0.28
CA ASP A 354 10.29 -6.27 0.85
C ASP A 354 11.14 -5.13 1.39
N PHE A 355 11.67 -4.31 0.49
CA PHE A 355 12.37 -3.07 0.79
C PHE A 355 12.50 -2.18 -0.44
N ARG A 356 12.79 -0.92 -0.22
CA ARG A 356 13.03 0.06 -1.28
C ARG A 356 14.15 1.01 -0.87
N GLY A 357 14.77 1.63 -1.85
CA GLY A 357 15.82 2.59 -1.57
C GLY A 357 16.29 3.35 -2.80
N GLY A 358 17.34 4.10 -2.61
CA GLY A 358 17.98 4.87 -3.65
C GLY A 358 19.46 5.08 -3.39
N PHE A 359 20.20 5.24 -4.46
CA PHE A 359 21.60 5.60 -4.45
C PHE A 359 21.80 6.80 -5.37
N GLY A 360 22.46 7.82 -4.88
CA GLY A 360 22.78 9.00 -5.65
C GLY A 360 24.27 9.34 -5.60
N THR A 361 24.76 9.86 -6.69
CA THR A 361 26.13 10.39 -6.80
C THR A 361 26.12 11.76 -7.43
N SER A 362 26.94 12.66 -6.92
CA SER A 362 27.16 13.98 -7.48
C SER A 362 28.66 14.28 -7.54
N LEU A 363 29.12 14.60 -8.71
CA LEU A 363 30.51 14.95 -9.01
C LEU A 363 30.57 16.42 -9.46
N ARG A 364 31.44 17.19 -8.87
CA ARG A 364 31.67 18.58 -9.29
C ARG A 364 33.15 18.80 -9.50
N TYR A 365 33.55 19.22 -10.70
CA TYR A 365 34.90 19.59 -11.06
C TYR A 365 34.89 21.01 -11.61
N LYS A 366 35.43 21.97 -10.85
CA LYS A 366 35.38 23.41 -11.17
C LYS A 366 33.94 23.86 -11.46
N ASN A 367 33.68 24.23 -12.72
CA ASN A 367 32.37 24.71 -13.21
C ASN A 367 31.47 23.60 -13.82
N LEU A 368 32.01 22.37 -13.91
CA LEU A 368 31.26 21.22 -14.45
C LEU A 368 30.68 20.41 -13.30
N SER A 369 29.41 20.03 -13.39
CA SER A 369 28.76 19.13 -12.45
C SER A 369 28.03 18.02 -13.17
N PHE A 370 28.11 16.83 -12.58
CA PHE A 370 27.35 15.64 -13.00
C PHE A 370 26.64 15.05 -11.77
N SER A 371 25.38 14.70 -11.91
CA SER A 371 24.65 13.98 -10.87
C SER A 371 23.80 12.88 -11.48
N ALA A 372 23.71 11.77 -10.76
CA ALA A 372 22.86 10.65 -11.10
C ALA A 372 22.16 10.13 -9.83
N LEU A 373 20.89 9.75 -9.97
CA LEU A 373 20.08 9.16 -8.93
C LEU A 373 19.48 7.87 -9.45
N PHE A 374 19.61 6.80 -8.69
CA PHE A 374 19.02 5.51 -8.95
C PHE A 374 18.07 5.17 -7.80
N SER A 375 16.86 4.78 -8.14
CA SER A 375 15.90 4.21 -7.19
C SER A 375 15.74 2.73 -7.47
N TYR A 376 15.53 1.94 -6.43
CA TYR A 376 15.29 0.52 -6.55
C TYR A 376 14.21 0.08 -5.57
N GLN A 377 13.50 -0.97 -5.95
CA GLN A 377 12.52 -1.66 -5.15
C GLN A 377 12.72 -3.16 -5.33
N VAL A 378 12.64 -3.92 -4.25
CA VAL A 378 12.76 -5.38 -4.29
C VAL A 378 11.50 -5.98 -3.68
N GLY A 379 10.97 -7.00 -4.33
CA GLY A 379 9.70 -7.59 -3.97
C GLY A 379 8.49 -6.70 -4.35
N GLY A 380 7.32 -7.16 -3.96
CA GLY A 380 6.05 -6.61 -4.38
C GLY A 380 5.58 -7.18 -5.70
N HIS A 381 4.30 -7.51 -5.79
CA HIS A 381 3.70 -8.10 -6.98
C HIS A 381 2.63 -7.17 -7.53
N ARG A 382 2.48 -7.18 -8.84
CA ARG A 382 1.46 -6.41 -9.56
C ARG A 382 0.81 -7.28 -10.62
N PHE A 383 -0.50 -7.22 -10.68
CA PHE A 383 -1.26 -7.83 -11.76
C PHE A 383 -1.32 -6.87 -12.97
N SER A 384 -1.03 -7.39 -14.16
CA SER A 384 -1.06 -6.60 -15.39
C SER A 384 -2.28 -6.95 -16.24
N VAL A 385 -3.34 -6.16 -16.11
CA VAL A 385 -4.54 -6.24 -16.96
C VAL A 385 -4.17 -6.08 -18.44
N THR A 386 -3.26 -5.15 -18.75
CA THR A 386 -2.80 -4.92 -20.13
C THR A 386 -2.18 -6.18 -20.73
N ASN A 387 -1.28 -6.85 -19.96
CA ASN A 387 -0.68 -8.10 -20.42
C ASN A 387 -1.75 -9.19 -20.63
N GLY A 388 -2.72 -9.27 -19.71
CA GLY A 388 -3.85 -10.20 -19.80
C GLY A 388 -4.67 -9.98 -21.09
N ILE A 389 -5.06 -8.75 -21.37
CA ILE A 389 -5.83 -8.41 -22.56
C ILE A 389 -5.04 -8.68 -23.85
N LEU A 390 -3.76 -8.27 -23.90
CA LEU A 390 -2.91 -8.50 -25.07
C LEU A 390 -2.66 -9.99 -25.32
N SER A 391 -2.45 -10.78 -24.25
CA SER A 391 -2.32 -12.22 -24.33
C SER A 391 -3.60 -12.87 -24.85
N TYR A 392 -4.75 -12.54 -24.26
CA TYR A 392 -6.05 -13.04 -24.67
C TYR A 392 -6.37 -12.73 -26.14
N GLN A 393 -5.97 -11.57 -26.64
CA GLN A 393 -6.17 -11.16 -28.03
C GLN A 393 -5.07 -11.65 -28.98
N GLY A 394 -4.09 -12.40 -28.51
CA GLY A 394 -2.98 -12.90 -29.32
C GLY A 394 -2.08 -11.79 -29.89
N LYS A 395 -1.95 -10.67 -29.17
CA LYS A 395 -1.15 -9.50 -29.63
C LYS A 395 0.26 -9.47 -29.01
N LEU A 396 0.60 -10.41 -28.18
CA LEU A 396 1.96 -10.56 -27.65
C LEU A 396 2.85 -11.34 -28.61
N ALA A 397 4.14 -11.01 -28.64
CA ALA A 397 5.11 -11.64 -29.52
C ALA A 397 5.23 -13.16 -29.30
N ASN A 398 5.09 -13.63 -28.06
CA ASN A 398 5.12 -15.06 -27.70
C ASN A 398 3.95 -15.86 -28.29
N SER A 399 2.90 -15.21 -28.80
CA SER A 399 1.76 -15.86 -29.45
C SER A 399 1.96 -16.06 -30.97
N LEU A 400 3.13 -15.71 -31.51
CA LEU A 400 3.41 -15.83 -32.97
C LEU A 400 3.84 -17.24 -33.35
N GLU A 401 4.74 -17.85 -32.57
CA GLU A 401 5.19 -19.22 -32.81
C GLU A 401 4.04 -20.19 -32.55
N GLY A 402 3.85 -21.13 -33.44
CA GLY A 402 2.77 -22.12 -33.35
C GLY A 402 1.34 -21.57 -33.54
N ARG A 403 1.19 -20.30 -33.96
CA ARG A 403 -0.13 -19.67 -34.11
C ARG A 403 -1.06 -20.39 -35.10
N TYR A 404 -0.50 -20.95 -36.16
CA TYR A 404 -1.25 -21.62 -37.23
C TYR A 404 -1.04 -23.14 -37.21
N ASP A 405 0.14 -23.59 -36.82
CA ASP A 405 0.51 -25.02 -36.86
C ASP A 405 0.22 -25.74 -35.54
N GLY A 406 -0.12 -24.99 -34.50
CA GLY A 406 -0.33 -25.52 -33.15
C GLY A 406 0.98 -25.75 -32.40
N ILE A 407 0.85 -26.11 -31.14
CA ILE A 407 1.97 -26.46 -30.25
C ILE A 407 1.63 -27.68 -29.42
N VAL A 408 2.65 -28.40 -28.98
CA VAL A 408 2.57 -29.34 -27.87
C VAL A 408 3.00 -28.59 -26.60
N ALA A 409 2.03 -28.24 -25.76
CA ALA A 409 2.32 -27.52 -24.53
C ALA A 409 3.07 -28.40 -23.54
N GLU A 410 4.01 -27.80 -22.79
CA GLU A 410 4.73 -28.48 -21.70
C GLU A 410 3.79 -28.72 -20.51
N GLY A 411 3.79 -29.94 -20.01
CA GLY A 411 2.98 -30.38 -18.89
C GLY A 411 2.58 -31.83 -19.00
N VAL A 412 1.65 -32.24 -18.16
CA VAL A 412 1.22 -33.65 -18.04
C VAL A 412 -0.32 -33.77 -18.13
N ASN A 413 -0.72 -34.95 -18.65
CA ASN A 413 -2.10 -35.40 -18.57
C ASN A 413 -2.25 -36.35 -17.40
N VAL A 414 -3.26 -36.20 -16.55
CA VAL A 414 -3.56 -37.10 -15.44
C VAL A 414 -4.33 -38.30 -15.99
N LEU A 415 -3.77 -39.51 -15.77
CA LEU A 415 -4.40 -40.79 -16.14
C LEU A 415 -5.30 -41.31 -15.01
N SER A 416 -4.83 -41.22 -13.79
CA SER A 416 -5.56 -41.62 -12.58
C SER A 416 -5.04 -40.85 -11.37
N THR A 417 -5.86 -40.78 -10.33
CA THR A 417 -5.47 -40.23 -9.01
C THR A 417 -5.50 -41.40 -8.01
N ASN A 418 -4.43 -41.56 -7.24
CA ASN A 418 -4.32 -42.54 -6.17
C ASN A 418 -5.14 -42.12 -4.94
N GLU A 419 -5.34 -43.05 -4.01
CA GLU A 419 -6.06 -42.79 -2.74
C GLU A 419 -5.38 -41.72 -1.87
N ASP A 420 -4.04 -41.59 -1.97
CA ASP A 420 -3.24 -40.59 -1.27
C ASP A 420 -3.25 -39.22 -1.95
N GLY A 421 -4.01 -39.05 -3.03
CA GLY A 421 -4.10 -37.79 -3.78
C GLY A 421 -3.00 -37.59 -4.82
N THR A 422 -1.98 -38.44 -4.91
CA THR A 422 -0.96 -38.35 -5.95
C THR A 422 -1.52 -38.75 -7.31
N ALA A 423 -0.98 -38.18 -8.39
CA ALA A 423 -1.43 -38.47 -9.75
C ALA A 423 -0.45 -39.41 -10.48
N VAL A 424 -1.01 -40.37 -11.20
CA VAL A 424 -0.31 -41.05 -12.25
C VAL A 424 -0.51 -40.33 -13.54
N CYS A 425 0.57 -39.85 -14.14
CA CYS A 425 0.53 -38.93 -15.27
C CYS A 425 1.12 -39.59 -16.55
N GLN A 426 0.99 -38.88 -17.64
CA GLN A 426 1.80 -39.05 -18.84
C GLN A 426 2.23 -37.68 -19.38
N PRO A 427 3.41 -37.53 -19.99
CA PRO A 427 3.80 -36.33 -20.67
C PRO A 427 2.76 -35.96 -21.76
N ASN A 428 2.44 -34.66 -21.88
CA ASN A 428 1.54 -34.25 -22.91
C ASN A 428 2.18 -34.40 -24.29
N ASN A 429 1.46 -35.01 -25.22
CA ASN A 429 1.82 -35.11 -26.63
C ASN A 429 0.69 -34.62 -27.57
N THR A 430 -0.35 -34.06 -27.00
CA THR A 430 -1.50 -33.52 -27.74
C THR A 430 -1.14 -32.17 -28.31
N VAL A 431 -1.33 -32.02 -29.61
CA VAL A 431 -1.15 -30.74 -30.32
C VAL A 431 -2.36 -29.87 -30.06
N THR A 432 -2.17 -28.72 -29.42
CA THR A 432 -3.18 -27.67 -29.36
C THR A 432 -3.31 -27.02 -30.73
N SER A 433 -4.51 -26.84 -31.25
CA SER A 433 -4.81 -26.41 -32.62
C SER A 433 -4.17 -25.06 -33.00
N SER A 434 -3.93 -24.19 -32.05
CA SER A 434 -3.12 -22.97 -32.24
C SER A 434 -2.63 -22.45 -30.91
N ILE A 435 -1.48 -21.78 -30.93
CA ILE A 435 -0.91 -21.08 -29.77
C ILE A 435 -1.87 -20.00 -29.25
N TYR A 436 -2.66 -19.40 -30.12
CA TYR A 436 -3.68 -18.41 -29.74
C TYR A 436 -4.73 -19.04 -28.82
N THR A 437 -5.27 -20.21 -29.20
CA THR A 437 -6.24 -20.95 -28.36
C THR A 437 -5.61 -21.34 -27.02
N TYR A 438 -4.34 -21.76 -27.04
CA TYR A 438 -3.58 -22.05 -25.83
C TYR A 438 -3.52 -20.86 -24.87
N TYR A 439 -3.14 -19.67 -25.38
CA TYR A 439 -3.06 -18.48 -24.54
C TYR A 439 -4.42 -18.02 -24.05
N GLN A 440 -5.47 -18.12 -24.85
CA GLN A 440 -6.82 -17.82 -24.40
C GLN A 440 -7.24 -18.72 -23.23
N ALA A 441 -7.04 -20.02 -23.34
CA ALA A 441 -7.38 -20.97 -22.27
C ALA A 441 -6.49 -20.75 -21.01
N ARG A 442 -5.18 -20.53 -21.22
CA ARG A 442 -4.24 -20.28 -20.12
C ARG A 442 -4.58 -19.02 -19.33
N THR A 443 -5.12 -18.00 -19.97
CA THR A 443 -5.42 -16.74 -19.31
C THR A 443 -6.81 -16.71 -18.67
N LEU A 444 -7.61 -17.79 -18.81
CA LEU A 444 -8.97 -17.82 -18.28
C LEU A 444 -9.67 -16.48 -18.51
N ASP A 445 -9.98 -16.19 -19.75
CA ASP A 445 -10.55 -14.89 -20.07
C ASP A 445 -9.68 -13.69 -19.66
N ARG A 446 -8.36 -13.73 -19.88
CA ARG A 446 -7.46 -12.61 -19.57
C ARG A 446 -7.21 -12.31 -18.07
N TYR A 447 -7.77 -13.10 -17.15
CA TYR A 447 -7.70 -12.84 -15.71
C TYR A 447 -7.01 -13.94 -14.90
N ASN A 448 -6.20 -14.78 -15.54
CA ASN A 448 -5.38 -15.75 -14.82
C ASN A 448 -4.32 -15.00 -13.99
N GLY A 449 -4.45 -15.07 -12.67
CA GLY A 449 -3.58 -14.38 -11.74
C GLY A 449 -2.12 -14.78 -11.89
N GLU A 450 -1.84 -16.09 -11.99
CA GLU A 450 -0.48 -16.62 -12.12
C GLU A 450 0.21 -16.14 -13.42
N ALA A 451 -0.54 -16.08 -14.54
CA ALA A 451 0.04 -15.73 -15.83
C ALA A 451 0.34 -14.22 -15.99
N HIS A 452 -0.32 -13.37 -15.19
CA HIS A 452 -0.27 -11.91 -15.36
C HIS A 452 0.15 -11.15 -14.12
N THR A 453 0.56 -11.86 -13.06
CA THR A 453 1.17 -11.26 -11.86
C THR A 453 2.68 -11.30 -11.99
N PHE A 454 3.31 -10.16 -11.78
CA PHE A 454 4.75 -9.98 -11.91
C PHE A 454 5.32 -9.37 -10.64
N GLU A 455 6.45 -9.90 -10.19
CA GLU A 455 7.25 -9.29 -9.15
C GLU A 455 7.90 -8.01 -9.68
N THR A 456 7.84 -6.94 -8.90
CA THR A 456 8.47 -5.66 -9.24
C THR A 456 9.87 -5.63 -8.61
N SER A 457 10.88 -6.01 -9.37
CA SER A 457 12.30 -5.97 -8.96
C SER A 457 13.09 -4.96 -9.79
#